data_42fba4edb692fe16d4980b258f96c7c9
#
_entry.id   42fba4edb692fe16d4980b258f96c7c9
#
_cell.length_a   1.000
_cell.length_b   1.000
_cell.length_c   1.000
_cell.angle_alpha   90.00
_cell.angle_beta   90.00
_cell.angle_gamma   90.00
#
_symmetry.space_group_name_H-M   'P 1'
#
loop_
_entity.id
_entity.type
_entity.pdbx_description
1 polymer ?
#
loop_
_entity_poly.entity_id
_entity_poly.type
_entity_poly.pdbx_seq_one_letter_code
_entity_poly.pdbx_strand_id
1 'polypeptide(L)'
;MLLPAEIESKSLIPALRAILAKNLAKKHLIHEDEISKMLGVTQAAISNYIRGTRGDPKLIEKLLAEKQVSEMIIDISDNLASDRAYTPSSLSKFIGLCNYIKTSLLICDIHHNLESDIDDEVCKECENMLLKGPGSVY
;
A
#
# COMPACT_ATOMS: atom_id res chain seq x y z
N MET A 1 2.51 21.16 3.79
CA MET A 1 3.06 20.33 2.71
C MET A 1 3.25 18.89 3.20
N LEU A 2 2.70 17.95 2.46
CA LEU A 2 2.83 16.54 2.80
C LEU A 2 4.09 15.94 2.16
N LEU A 3 4.85 15.21 2.94
CA LEU A 3 5.98 14.44 2.42
C LEU A 3 5.50 13.09 1.88
N PRO A 4 6.21 12.51 0.90
CA PRO A 4 5.86 11.16 0.42
C PRO A 4 5.71 10.12 1.52
N ALA A 5 6.55 10.18 2.55
CA ALA A 5 6.45 9.28 3.71
C ALA A 5 5.14 9.43 4.47
N GLU A 6 4.60 10.64 4.58
CA GLU A 6 3.31 10.88 5.23
C GLU A 6 2.16 10.32 4.40
N ILE A 7 2.21 10.49 3.08
CA ILE A 7 1.21 9.94 2.16
C ILE A 7 1.24 8.42 2.22
N GLU A 8 2.43 7.84 2.22
CA GLU A 8 2.63 6.40 2.34
C GLU A 8 2.01 5.85 3.62
N SER A 9 2.32 6.45 4.78
CA SER A 9 1.87 5.94 6.06
C SER A 9 0.39 6.21 6.35
N LYS A 10 -0.14 7.35 5.93
CA LYS A 10 -1.52 7.77 6.27
C LYS A 10 -2.56 7.32 5.25
N SER A 11 -2.19 7.15 4.00
CA SER A 11 -3.12 6.86 2.92
C SER A 11 -2.82 5.57 2.18
N LEU A 12 -1.60 5.40 1.70
CA LEU A 12 -1.23 4.26 0.87
C LEU A 12 -1.23 2.94 1.63
N ILE A 13 -0.52 2.87 2.74
CA ILE A 13 -0.40 1.62 3.51
C ILE A 13 -1.76 1.15 4.04
N PRO A 14 -2.62 2.02 4.60
CA PRO A 14 -3.97 1.61 4.97
C PRO A 14 -4.80 1.07 3.80
N ALA A 15 -4.69 1.67 2.62
CA ALA A 15 -5.38 1.18 1.42
C ALA A 15 -4.89 -0.20 1.00
N LEU A 16 -3.57 -0.41 0.99
CA LEU A 16 -2.98 -1.71 0.66
C LEU A 16 -3.38 -2.78 1.67
N ARG A 17 -3.36 -2.46 2.96
CA ARG A 17 -3.83 -3.38 4.01
C ARG A 17 -5.29 -3.75 3.84
N ALA A 18 -6.13 -2.78 3.46
CA ALA A 18 -7.55 -3.05 3.20
C ALA A 18 -7.73 -4.04 2.05
N ILE A 19 -6.98 -3.88 0.96
CA ILE A 19 -7.05 -4.80 -0.18
C ILE A 19 -6.58 -6.20 0.24
N LEU A 20 -5.45 -6.29 0.93
CA LEU A 20 -4.90 -7.56 1.40
C LEU A 20 -5.86 -8.26 2.36
N ALA A 21 -6.42 -7.54 3.34
CA ALA A 21 -7.35 -8.09 4.29
C ALA A 21 -8.60 -8.66 3.60
N LYS A 22 -9.16 -7.92 2.64
CA LYS A 22 -10.31 -8.39 1.86
C LYS A 22 -9.99 -9.64 1.04
N ASN A 23 -8.83 -9.68 0.40
CA ASN A 23 -8.41 -10.84 -0.37
C ASN A 23 -8.23 -12.07 0.52
N LEU A 24 -7.59 -11.91 1.66
CA LEU A 24 -7.38 -13.01 2.60
C LEU A 24 -8.69 -13.53 3.18
N ALA A 25 -9.62 -12.64 3.50
CA ALA A 25 -10.91 -13.03 4.05
C ALA A 25 -11.83 -13.67 3.00
N LYS A 26 -11.92 -13.08 1.81
CA LYS A 26 -12.91 -13.48 0.80
C LYS A 26 -12.42 -14.55 -0.16
N LYS A 27 -11.18 -14.46 -0.64
CA LYS A 27 -10.61 -15.46 -1.57
C LYS A 27 -10.03 -16.66 -0.85
N HIS A 28 -9.32 -16.43 0.25
CA HIS A 28 -8.63 -17.48 0.98
C HIS A 28 -9.41 -17.98 2.20
N LEU A 29 -10.54 -17.37 2.52
CA LEU A 29 -11.45 -17.75 3.60
C LEU A 29 -10.76 -17.84 4.98
N ILE A 30 -9.88 -16.87 5.22
CA ILE A 30 -9.13 -16.79 6.48
C ILE A 30 -9.88 -15.91 7.47
N HIS A 31 -9.91 -16.30 8.74
CA HIS A 31 -10.55 -15.54 9.80
C HIS A 31 -9.82 -14.24 10.13
N GLU A 32 -10.57 -13.23 10.58
CA GLU A 32 -10.05 -11.90 10.91
C GLU A 32 -8.93 -11.93 11.95
N ASP A 33 -9.04 -12.77 12.97
CA ASP A 33 -8.02 -12.89 14.01
C ASP A 33 -6.69 -13.42 13.45
N GLU A 34 -6.76 -14.36 12.53
CA GLU A 34 -5.57 -14.88 11.84
C GLU A 34 -4.97 -13.84 10.91
N ILE A 35 -5.82 -13.13 10.15
CA ILE A 35 -5.37 -12.04 9.27
C ILE A 35 -4.67 -10.94 10.09
N SER A 36 -5.19 -10.62 11.26
CA SER A 36 -4.59 -9.62 12.13
C SER A 36 -3.14 -9.98 12.49
N LYS A 37 -2.88 -11.24 12.77
CA LYS A 37 -1.52 -11.74 13.04
C LYS A 37 -0.65 -11.70 11.80
N MET A 38 -1.19 -12.04 10.65
CA MET A 38 -0.46 -12.05 9.37
C MET A 38 -0.08 -10.63 8.91
N LEU A 39 -0.92 -9.64 9.16
CA LEU A 39 -0.67 -8.25 8.78
C LEU A 39 -0.08 -7.39 9.88
N GLY A 40 0.03 -7.94 11.10
CA GLY A 40 0.62 -7.22 12.23
C GLY A 40 -0.23 -6.04 12.72
N VAL A 41 -1.54 -6.13 12.62
CA VAL A 41 -2.48 -5.10 13.07
C VAL A 41 -3.55 -5.72 13.97
N THR A 42 -4.38 -4.89 14.61
CA THR A 42 -5.43 -5.38 15.50
C THR A 42 -6.57 -6.04 14.72
N GLN A 43 -7.30 -6.94 15.38
CA GLN A 43 -8.48 -7.55 14.78
C GLN A 43 -9.55 -6.49 14.46
N ALA A 44 -9.69 -5.47 15.30
CA ALA A 44 -10.59 -4.37 15.05
C ALA A 44 -10.22 -3.62 13.75
N ALA A 45 -8.93 -3.40 13.50
CA ALA A 45 -8.47 -2.79 12.25
C ALA A 45 -8.83 -3.66 11.04
N ILE A 46 -8.62 -4.97 11.13
CA ILE A 46 -8.99 -5.89 10.04
C ILE A 46 -10.49 -5.85 9.77
N SER A 47 -11.31 -5.89 10.82
CA SER A 47 -12.76 -5.78 10.68
C SER A 47 -13.17 -4.49 9.96
N ASN A 48 -12.53 -3.37 10.30
CA ASN A 48 -12.79 -2.09 9.66
C ASN A 48 -12.33 -2.06 8.19
N TYR A 49 -11.20 -2.68 7.86
CA TYR A 49 -10.76 -2.81 6.48
C TYR A 49 -11.76 -3.63 5.64
N ILE A 50 -12.20 -4.76 6.17
CA ILE A 50 -13.13 -5.65 5.46
C ILE A 50 -14.50 -4.99 5.25
N ARG A 51 -14.99 -4.24 6.24
CA ARG A 51 -16.27 -3.52 6.14
C ARG A 51 -16.18 -2.25 5.30
N GLY A 52 -14.98 -1.82 4.93
CA GLY A 52 -14.78 -0.61 4.13
C GLY A 52 -14.85 0.69 4.93
N THR A 53 -14.84 0.64 6.26
CA THR A 53 -14.83 1.84 7.12
C THR A 53 -13.42 2.41 7.31
N ARG A 54 -12.40 1.71 6.83
CA ARG A 54 -11.01 2.15 6.86
C ARG A 54 -10.37 1.88 5.49
N GLY A 55 -9.56 2.81 5.02
CA GLY A 55 -9.02 2.79 3.66
C GLY A 55 -9.91 3.57 2.69
N ASP A 56 -9.31 4.45 1.92
CA ASP A 56 -10.03 5.28 0.96
C ASP A 56 -10.51 4.45 -0.24
N PRO A 57 -11.83 4.33 -0.48
CA PRO A 57 -12.36 3.54 -1.59
C PRO A 57 -11.86 4.01 -2.97
N LYS A 58 -11.71 5.31 -3.17
CA LYS A 58 -11.24 5.87 -4.44
C LYS A 58 -9.77 5.50 -4.70
N LEU A 59 -8.95 5.55 -3.66
CA LEU A 59 -7.56 5.16 -3.76
C LEU A 59 -7.43 3.66 -4.02
N ILE A 60 -8.21 2.84 -3.34
CA ILE A 60 -8.24 1.39 -3.55
C ILE A 60 -8.59 1.07 -5.00
N GLU A 61 -9.62 1.71 -5.53
CA GLU A 61 -10.03 1.53 -6.92
C GLU A 61 -8.91 1.91 -7.89
N LYS A 62 -8.25 3.04 -7.64
CA LYS A 62 -7.13 3.52 -8.46
C LYS A 62 -5.95 2.56 -8.44
N LEU A 63 -5.59 2.04 -7.26
CA LEU A 63 -4.50 1.06 -7.12
C LEU A 63 -4.82 -0.24 -7.86
N LEU A 64 -6.05 -0.73 -7.74
CA LEU A 64 -6.46 -1.96 -8.40
C LEU A 64 -6.59 -1.82 -9.92
N ALA A 65 -6.77 -0.61 -10.42
CA ALA A 65 -6.80 -0.33 -11.86
C ALA A 65 -5.40 -0.45 -12.50
N GLU A 66 -4.34 -0.34 -11.71
CA GLU A 66 -2.97 -0.51 -12.18
C GLU A 66 -2.61 -1.99 -12.20
N LYS A 67 -2.39 -2.53 -13.40
CA LYS A 67 -2.15 -3.97 -13.61
C LYS A 67 -0.97 -4.49 -12.78
N GLN A 68 0.15 -3.79 -12.81
CA GLN A 68 1.35 -4.21 -12.08
C GLN A 68 1.12 -4.21 -10.56
N VAL A 69 0.43 -3.20 -10.04
CA VAL A 69 0.09 -3.12 -8.62
C VAL A 69 -0.84 -4.28 -8.23
N SER A 70 -1.85 -4.53 -9.04
CA SER A 70 -2.82 -5.61 -8.81
C SER A 70 -2.14 -6.98 -8.78
N GLU A 71 -1.23 -7.25 -9.70
CA GLU A 71 -0.46 -8.49 -9.74
C GLU A 71 0.44 -8.65 -8.51
N MET A 72 1.11 -7.59 -8.09
CA MET A 72 1.95 -7.61 -6.89
C MET A 72 1.12 -7.86 -5.62
N ILE A 73 -0.06 -7.27 -5.53
CA ILE A 73 -0.97 -7.48 -4.40
C ILE A 73 -1.43 -8.94 -4.34
N ILE A 74 -1.79 -9.53 -5.47
CA ILE A 74 -2.20 -10.94 -5.54
C ILE A 74 -1.05 -11.83 -5.07
N ASP A 75 0.16 -11.57 -5.52
CA ASP A 75 1.34 -12.33 -5.12
C ASP A 75 1.59 -12.26 -3.61
N ILE A 76 1.45 -11.09 -3.01
CA ILE A 76 1.57 -10.92 -1.55
C ILE A 76 0.47 -11.70 -0.82
N SER A 77 -0.76 -11.58 -1.29
CA SER A 77 -1.90 -12.29 -0.68
C SER A 77 -1.72 -13.80 -0.72
N ASP A 78 -1.30 -14.33 -1.86
CA ASP A 78 -1.06 -15.77 -2.03
C ASP A 78 0.08 -16.25 -1.13
N ASN A 79 1.13 -15.47 -1.01
CA ASN A 79 2.27 -15.78 -0.14
C ASN A 79 1.86 -15.81 1.33
N LEU A 80 1.11 -14.81 1.79
CA LEU A 80 0.60 -14.76 3.15
C LEU A 80 -0.34 -15.93 3.44
N ALA A 81 -1.25 -16.24 2.52
CA ALA A 81 -2.21 -17.34 2.68
C ALA A 81 -1.52 -18.70 2.71
N SER A 82 -0.50 -18.90 1.88
CA SER A 82 0.28 -20.13 1.82
C SER A 82 1.04 -20.38 3.11
N ASP A 83 1.74 -19.37 3.60
CA ASP A 83 2.57 -19.48 4.81
C ASP A 83 1.76 -19.38 6.10
N ARG A 84 0.54 -18.84 6.03
CA ARG A 84 -0.31 -18.57 7.19
C ARG A 84 0.39 -17.73 8.26
N ALA A 85 1.35 -16.92 7.83
CA ALA A 85 2.15 -16.11 8.72
C ALA A 85 2.82 -14.97 7.98
N TYR A 86 3.19 -13.96 8.73
CA TYR A 86 4.07 -12.89 8.29
C TYR A 86 5.50 -13.44 8.22
N THR A 87 6.11 -13.36 7.05
CA THR A 87 7.45 -13.90 6.81
C THR A 87 8.38 -12.84 6.21
N PRO A 88 9.70 -13.05 6.25
CA PRO A 88 10.62 -12.17 5.53
C PRO A 88 10.28 -12.04 4.05
N SER A 89 9.80 -13.09 3.42
CA SER A 89 9.38 -13.07 2.02
C SER A 89 8.19 -12.14 1.80
N SER A 90 7.14 -12.24 2.61
CA SER A 90 5.97 -11.37 2.47
C SER A 90 6.30 -9.91 2.79
N LEU A 91 7.16 -9.67 3.78
CA LEU A 91 7.64 -8.32 4.09
C LEU A 91 8.40 -7.72 2.91
N SER A 92 9.34 -8.47 2.35
CA SER A 92 10.12 -8.04 1.20
C SER A 92 9.23 -7.66 0.02
N LYS A 93 8.23 -8.48 -0.28
CA LYS A 93 7.26 -8.21 -1.34
C LYS A 93 6.42 -6.96 -1.07
N PHE A 94 5.99 -6.76 0.17
CA PHE A 94 5.22 -5.58 0.56
C PHE A 94 6.07 -4.30 0.41
N ILE A 95 7.31 -4.33 0.88
CA ILE A 95 8.25 -3.22 0.71
C ILE A 95 8.48 -2.94 -0.78
N GLY A 96 8.66 -4.00 -1.57
CA GLY A 96 8.82 -3.89 -3.01
C GLY A 96 7.63 -3.22 -3.70
N LEU A 97 6.41 -3.54 -3.26
CA LEU A 97 5.20 -2.89 -3.76
C LEU A 97 5.18 -1.40 -3.43
N CYS A 98 5.47 -1.03 -2.18
CA CYS A 98 5.54 0.37 -1.79
C CYS A 98 6.60 1.13 -2.59
N ASN A 99 7.77 0.53 -2.79
CA ASN A 99 8.83 1.13 -3.60
C ASN A 99 8.41 1.29 -5.06
N TYR A 100 7.74 0.30 -5.62
CA TYR A 100 7.22 0.40 -6.99
C TYR A 100 6.25 1.58 -7.13
N ILE A 101 5.33 1.74 -6.20
CA ILE A 101 4.36 2.84 -6.21
C ILE A 101 5.07 4.20 -6.13
N LYS A 102 6.14 4.30 -5.36
CA LYS A 102 6.94 5.53 -5.27
C LYS A 102 7.75 5.79 -6.54
N THR A 103 8.47 4.79 -7.04
CA THR A 103 9.37 4.96 -8.19
C THR A 103 8.64 5.05 -9.52
N SER A 104 7.44 4.51 -9.64
CA SER A 104 6.56 4.71 -10.79
C SER A 104 5.80 6.04 -10.74
N LEU A 105 5.99 6.80 -9.68
CA LEU A 105 5.33 8.10 -9.45
C LEU A 105 3.80 8.01 -9.26
N LEU A 106 3.25 6.83 -9.03
CA LEU A 106 1.84 6.67 -8.66
C LEU A 106 1.51 7.41 -7.37
N ILE A 107 2.49 7.50 -6.46
CA ILE A 107 2.34 8.25 -5.21
C ILE A 107 2.11 9.74 -5.48
N CYS A 108 2.61 10.28 -6.58
CA CYS A 108 2.40 11.68 -6.96
C CYS A 108 0.93 11.95 -7.29
N ASP A 109 0.27 11.02 -7.98
CA ASP A 109 -1.16 11.13 -8.25
C ASP A 109 -1.97 11.15 -6.95
N ILE A 110 -1.60 10.33 -5.99
CA ILE A 110 -2.22 10.32 -4.66
C ILE A 110 -2.00 11.66 -3.97
N HIS A 111 -0.78 12.18 -4.03
CA HIS A 111 -0.42 13.47 -3.41
C HIS A 111 -1.24 14.62 -4.01
N HIS A 112 -1.37 14.68 -5.33
CA HIS A 112 -2.14 15.73 -6.00
C HIS A 112 -3.63 15.69 -5.64
N ASN A 113 -4.17 14.54 -5.30
CA ASN A 113 -5.54 14.42 -4.83
C ASN A 113 -5.72 14.88 -3.39
N LEU A 114 -4.67 14.79 -2.57
CA LEU A 114 -4.72 15.20 -1.15
C LEU A 114 -4.35 16.66 -0.93
N GLU A 115 -3.53 17.22 -1.79
CA GLU A 115 -3.00 18.57 -1.67
C GLU A 115 -3.03 19.23 -3.06
N SER A 116 -3.95 20.19 -3.26
CA SER A 116 -4.24 20.73 -4.59
C SER A 116 -3.26 21.80 -5.06
N ASP A 117 -2.61 22.52 -4.15
CA ASP A 117 -1.76 23.66 -4.47
C ASP A 117 -0.27 23.34 -4.24
N ILE A 118 0.25 22.41 -5.05
CA ILE A 118 1.66 22.05 -4.96
C ILE A 118 2.45 22.84 -6.01
N ASP A 119 3.52 23.49 -5.56
CA ASP A 119 4.46 24.19 -6.43
C ASP A 119 5.13 23.20 -7.39
N ASP A 120 5.14 23.52 -8.68
CA ASP A 120 5.73 22.65 -9.70
C ASP A 120 7.21 22.36 -9.48
N GLU A 121 7.98 23.34 -9.00
CA GLU A 121 9.40 23.14 -8.70
C GLU A 121 9.62 22.20 -7.55
N VAL A 122 8.79 22.30 -6.51
CA VAL A 122 8.79 21.37 -5.38
C VAL A 122 8.44 19.96 -5.86
N CYS A 123 7.45 19.84 -6.72
CA CYS A 123 7.04 18.56 -7.29
C CYS A 123 8.16 17.92 -8.11
N LYS A 124 8.84 18.67 -8.94
CA LYS A 124 9.98 18.19 -9.73
C LYS A 124 11.12 17.69 -8.86
N GLU A 125 11.44 18.41 -7.80
CA GLU A 125 12.50 18.01 -6.89
C GLU A 125 12.11 16.72 -6.14
N CYS A 126 10.86 16.60 -5.72
CA CYS A 126 10.33 15.40 -5.09
C CYS A 126 10.44 14.19 -6.04
N GLU A 127 10.04 14.36 -7.31
CA GLU A 127 10.17 13.30 -8.32
C GLU A 127 11.61 12.87 -8.52
N ASN A 128 12.54 13.82 -8.58
CA ASN A 128 13.96 13.53 -8.72
C ASN A 128 14.46 12.67 -7.55
N MET A 129 14.07 13.02 -6.33
CA MET A 129 14.47 12.27 -5.15
C MET A 129 13.87 10.85 -5.13
N LEU A 130 12.62 10.70 -5.53
CA LEU A 130 11.97 9.40 -5.62
C LEU A 130 12.61 8.51 -6.68
N LEU A 131 12.96 9.07 -7.83
CA LEU A 131 13.56 8.33 -8.93
C LEU A 131 15.00 7.90 -8.65
N LYS A 132 15.74 8.62 -7.81
CA LYS A 132 17.08 8.21 -7.39
C LYS A 132 17.09 6.97 -6.52
N GLY A 133 15.98 6.72 -5.82
CA GLY A 133 15.83 5.56 -4.97
C GLY A 133 16.60 5.61 -3.66
N PRO A 134 16.32 4.67 -2.74
CA PRO A 134 17.03 4.58 -1.47
C PRO A 134 18.48 4.17 -1.70
N GLY A 135 19.42 4.88 -1.09
CA GLY A 135 20.85 4.64 -1.24
C GLY A 135 21.53 5.50 -2.29
N SER A 136 20.80 6.29 -3.03
CA SER A 136 21.35 7.33 -3.88
C SER A 136 21.74 8.49 -2.99
N VAL A 137 23.02 8.60 -2.68
CA VAL A 137 23.53 9.70 -1.85
C VAL A 137 24.09 10.74 -2.77
N TYR A 138 23.35 11.85 -2.88
CA TYR A 138 23.82 13.13 -3.43
C TYR A 138 24.89 13.08 -4.52
#